data_3562d8cee9bbe9dcaa63ae32c8831861
#
_entry.id   3562d8cee9bbe9dcaa63ae32c8831861
#
_cell.length_a   1.000
_cell.length_b   1.000
_cell.length_c   1.000
_cell.angle_alpha   90.00
_cell.angle_beta   90.00
_cell.angle_gamma   90.00
#
_symmetry.space_group_name_H-M   'P 1'
#
loop_
_entity.id
_entity.type
_entity.pdbx_description
1 polymer ?
#
loop_
_entity_poly.entity_id
_entity_poly.type
_entity_poly.pdbx_seq_one_letter_code
_entity_poly.pdbx_strand_id
1 'polypeptide(L)'
;MDNKKRIVVLGGGESGAGAAVLAKVKGFDVFLSDRGKIAAEHAALLKKWEIPFEEGHHTEELILNADEIVKSPGIPTSAPMIQKIMERGIH
;
A
#
# COMPACT_ATOMS: atom_id res chain seq x y z
N MET A 1 10.34 22.14 -4.20
CA MET A 1 10.53 20.82 -3.70
C MET A 1 9.24 20.17 -3.27
N ASP A 2 8.92 19.08 -3.91
CA ASP A 2 7.62 18.46 -3.67
C ASP A 2 7.64 17.54 -2.48
N ASN A 3 7.00 17.99 -1.41
CA ASN A 3 6.76 17.12 -0.26
C ASN A 3 5.52 16.30 -0.57
N LYS A 4 5.68 15.32 -1.44
CA LYS A 4 4.58 14.45 -1.79
C LYS A 4 4.14 13.66 -0.58
N LYS A 5 2.84 13.66 -0.33
CA LYS A 5 2.26 12.82 0.68
C LYS A 5 2.48 11.36 0.29
N ARG A 6 2.92 10.56 1.25
CA ARG A 6 3.16 9.13 1.00
C ARG A 6 1.96 8.32 1.43
N ILE A 7 1.43 7.57 0.49
CA ILE A 7 0.29 6.68 0.73
C ILE A 7 0.76 5.25 0.54
N VAL A 8 0.54 4.42 1.55
CA VAL A 8 0.85 3.01 1.45
C VAL A 8 -0.47 2.23 1.39
N VAL A 9 -0.57 1.36 0.40
CA VAL A 9 -1.74 0.50 0.23
C VAL A 9 -1.40 -0.89 0.72
N LEU A 10 -2.21 -1.44 1.60
CA LEU A 10 -2.04 -2.80 2.11
C LEU A 10 -3.06 -3.70 1.42
N GLY A 11 -2.56 -4.64 0.65
CA GLY A 11 -3.37 -5.55 -0.13
C GLY A 11 -3.34 -5.22 -1.62
N GLY A 12 -2.92 -6.20 -2.42
CA GLY A 12 -2.74 -6.05 -3.87
C GLY A 12 -3.84 -6.67 -4.71
N GLY A 13 -5.04 -6.83 -4.15
CA GLY A 13 -6.19 -7.29 -4.91
C GLY A 13 -6.74 -6.18 -5.78
N GLU A 14 -7.91 -6.41 -6.36
CA GLU A 14 -8.54 -5.46 -7.26
C GLU A 14 -8.72 -4.08 -6.63
N SER A 15 -9.26 -4.04 -5.41
CA SER A 15 -9.47 -2.78 -4.68
C SER A 15 -8.17 -2.06 -4.39
N GLY A 16 -7.16 -2.80 -3.90
CA GLY A 16 -5.88 -2.21 -3.53
C GLY A 16 -5.13 -1.66 -4.73
N ALA A 17 -5.07 -2.45 -5.81
CA ALA A 17 -4.40 -2.01 -7.03
C ALA A 17 -5.08 -0.76 -7.60
N GLY A 18 -6.42 -0.74 -7.60
CA GLY A 18 -7.17 0.41 -8.07
C GLY A 18 -6.92 1.65 -7.23
N ALA A 19 -6.91 1.49 -5.91
CA ALA A 19 -6.63 2.61 -4.99
C ALA A 19 -5.21 3.16 -5.21
N ALA A 20 -4.25 2.25 -5.43
CA ALA A 20 -2.87 2.66 -5.68
C ALA A 20 -2.75 3.48 -6.96
N VAL A 21 -3.39 3.04 -8.03
CA VAL A 21 -3.38 3.77 -9.31
C VAL A 21 -4.02 5.13 -9.13
N LEU A 22 -5.17 5.19 -8.47
CA LEU A 22 -5.86 6.46 -8.24
C LEU A 22 -4.97 7.45 -7.49
N ALA A 23 -4.30 6.99 -6.43
CA ALA A 23 -3.40 7.83 -5.66
C ALA A 23 -2.22 8.29 -6.51
N LYS A 24 -1.68 7.42 -7.34
CA LYS A 24 -0.58 7.77 -8.23
C LYS A 24 -0.99 8.85 -9.23
N VAL A 25 -2.17 8.70 -9.81
CA VAL A 25 -2.71 9.69 -10.75
C VAL A 25 -2.86 11.05 -10.08
N LYS A 26 -3.21 11.07 -8.81
CA LYS A 26 -3.35 12.31 -8.05
C LYS A 26 -2.01 12.92 -7.62
N GLY A 27 -0.91 12.27 -7.93
CA GLY A 27 0.42 12.81 -7.66
C GLY A 27 1.03 12.43 -6.32
N PHE A 28 0.43 11.47 -5.62
CA PHE A 28 0.99 11.00 -4.35
C PHE A 28 2.17 10.04 -4.58
N ASP A 29 3.01 9.92 -3.57
CA ASP A 29 4.04 8.90 -3.51
C ASP A 29 3.38 7.62 -3.00
N VAL A 30 3.31 6.59 -3.81
CA VAL A 30 2.54 5.39 -3.50
C VAL A 30 3.42 4.16 -3.41
N PHE A 31 3.19 3.36 -2.39
CA PHE A 31 3.81 2.04 -2.23
C PHE A 31 2.72 1.05 -1.86
N LEU A 32 2.75 -0.13 -2.45
CA LEU A 32 1.76 -1.17 -2.15
C LEU A 32 2.48 -2.39 -1.57
N SER A 33 1.93 -2.94 -0.50
CA SER A 33 2.50 -4.13 0.15
C SER A 33 1.41 -5.19 0.32
N ASP A 34 1.72 -6.41 -0.05
CA ASP A 34 0.82 -7.55 0.12
C ASP A 34 1.57 -8.68 0.81
N ARG A 35 1.01 -9.20 1.86
CA ARG A 35 1.61 -10.30 2.61
C ARG A 35 1.60 -11.60 1.80
N GLY A 36 0.63 -11.76 0.93
CA GLY A 36 0.51 -12.90 0.05
C GLY A 36 1.06 -12.59 -1.33
N LYS A 37 0.56 -13.29 -2.33
CA LYS A 37 0.99 -13.10 -3.70
C LYS A 37 0.01 -12.19 -4.44
N ILE A 38 0.53 -11.26 -5.21
CA ILE A 38 -0.28 -10.36 -6.03
C ILE A 38 -0.55 -11.05 -7.37
N ALA A 39 -1.81 -11.07 -7.80
CA ALA A 39 -2.17 -11.64 -9.08
C ALA A 39 -1.41 -10.94 -10.21
N ALA A 40 -1.01 -11.71 -11.23
CA ALA A 40 -0.20 -11.20 -12.32
C ALA A 40 -0.79 -9.95 -12.99
N GLU A 41 -2.10 -9.93 -13.17
CA GLU A 41 -2.80 -8.80 -13.80
C GLU A 41 -2.69 -7.54 -12.96
N HIS A 42 -2.76 -7.66 -11.64
CA HIS A 42 -2.64 -6.52 -10.75
C HIS A 42 -1.19 -6.05 -10.65
N ALA A 43 -0.24 -6.99 -10.63
CA ALA A 43 1.17 -6.65 -10.64
C ALA A 43 1.55 -5.90 -11.93
N ALA A 44 1.00 -6.34 -13.07
CA ALA A 44 1.24 -5.68 -14.34
C ALA A 44 0.72 -4.24 -14.34
N LEU A 45 -0.46 -4.03 -13.73
CA LEU A 45 -1.03 -2.70 -13.62
C LEU A 45 -0.16 -1.78 -12.78
N LEU A 46 0.34 -2.29 -11.64
CA LEU A 46 1.24 -1.52 -10.78
C LEU A 46 2.53 -1.14 -11.51
N LYS A 47 3.09 -2.06 -12.26
CA LYS A 47 4.29 -1.80 -13.05
C LYS A 47 4.04 -0.76 -14.13
N LYS A 48 2.88 -0.84 -14.79
CA LYS A 48 2.51 0.11 -15.83
C LYS A 48 2.49 1.55 -15.30
N TRP A 49 2.00 1.73 -14.08
CA TRP A 49 1.93 3.04 -13.44
C TRP A 49 3.16 3.39 -12.62
N GLU A 50 4.20 2.57 -12.71
CA GLU A 50 5.46 2.77 -12.00
C GLU A 50 5.27 2.89 -10.49
N ILE A 51 4.40 2.05 -9.94
CA ILE A 51 4.14 2.00 -8.50
C ILE A 51 4.99 0.90 -7.90
N PRO A 52 5.92 1.23 -6.99
CA PRO A 52 6.69 0.18 -6.31
C PRO A 52 5.79 -0.65 -5.41
N PHE A 53 6.05 -1.93 -5.34
CA PHE A 53 5.27 -2.84 -4.50
C PHE A 53 6.13 -4.00 -4.01
N GLU A 54 5.64 -4.65 -2.98
CA GLU A 54 6.24 -5.90 -2.49
C GLU A 54 5.15 -6.93 -2.26
N GLU A 55 5.52 -8.20 -2.37
CA GLU A 55 4.59 -9.29 -2.09
C GLU A 55 5.28 -10.37 -1.28
N GLY A 56 4.50 -11.17 -0.57
CA GLY A 56 5.03 -12.25 0.26
C GLY A 56 5.45 -11.82 1.65
N HIS A 57 5.46 -10.53 1.94
CA HIS A 57 5.85 -10.00 3.24
C HIS A 57 5.52 -8.52 3.33
N HIS A 58 5.59 -8.00 4.54
CA HIS A 58 5.45 -6.56 4.79
C HIS A 58 6.77 -6.03 5.35
N THR A 59 7.34 -5.03 4.72
CA THR A 59 8.55 -4.37 5.22
C THR A 59 8.14 -3.15 6.04
N GLU A 60 8.32 -3.23 7.35
CA GLU A 60 7.88 -2.17 8.27
C GLU A 60 8.41 -0.79 7.91
N GLU A 61 9.68 -0.71 7.56
CA GLU A 61 10.31 0.58 7.24
C GLU A 61 9.67 1.28 6.05
N LEU A 62 9.12 0.49 5.12
CA LEU A 62 8.48 1.03 3.93
C LEU A 62 7.01 1.38 4.16
N ILE A 63 6.41 0.84 5.22
CA ILE A 63 5.01 1.03 5.54
C ILE A 63 4.81 2.07 6.63
N LEU A 64 5.60 1.99 7.69
CA LEU A 64 5.40 2.86 8.85
C LEU A 64 5.87 4.30 8.64
N ASN A 65 6.50 4.59 7.53
CA ASN A 65 6.85 5.96 7.15
C ASN A 65 5.76 6.63 6.31
N ALA A 66 4.61 6.00 6.18
CA ALA A 66 3.51 6.54 5.40
C ALA A 66 2.81 7.70 6.10
N ASP A 67 2.29 8.62 5.32
CA ASP A 67 1.41 9.68 5.84
C ASP A 67 0.00 9.14 5.99
N GLU A 68 -0.39 8.22 5.11
CA GLU A 68 -1.71 7.60 5.12
C GLU A 68 -1.61 6.15 4.71
N ILE A 69 -2.48 5.32 5.30
CA ILE A 69 -2.56 3.90 4.96
C ILE A 69 -3.96 3.61 4.40
N VAL A 70 -4.00 2.94 3.27
CA VAL A 70 -5.24 2.42 2.71
C VAL A 70 -5.21 0.91 2.87
N LYS A 71 -6.13 0.37 3.66
CA LYS A 71 -6.17 -1.05 3.97
C LYS A 71 -7.28 -1.74 3.19
N SER A 72 -6.96 -2.89 2.58
CA SER A 72 -7.96 -3.72 1.95
C SER A 72 -8.96 -4.23 2.99
N PRO A 73 -10.26 -4.29 2.66
CA PRO A 73 -11.28 -4.80 3.60
C PRO A 73 -11.01 -6.23 4.08
N GLY A 74 -10.25 -7.02 3.30
CA GLY A 74 -9.93 -8.39 3.66
C GLY A 74 -8.88 -8.53 4.76
N ILE A 75 -8.18 -7.46 5.11
CA ILE A 75 -7.15 -7.50 6.15
C ILE A 75 -7.80 -7.17 7.49
N PRO A 76 -7.78 -8.10 8.46
CA PRO A 76 -8.41 -7.84 9.77
C PRO A 76 -7.64 -6.79 10.56
N THR A 77 -8.36 -6.02 11.37
CA THR A 77 -7.75 -5.00 12.23
C THR A 77 -6.78 -5.60 13.24
N SER A 78 -6.95 -6.88 13.55
CA SER A 78 -6.07 -7.59 14.49
C SER A 78 -4.75 -8.03 13.89
N ALA A 79 -4.56 -7.86 12.57
CA ALA A 79 -3.29 -8.24 11.94
C ALA A 79 -2.13 -7.47 12.59
N PRO A 80 -0.97 -8.13 12.82
CA PRO A 80 0.16 -7.48 13.49
C PRO A 80 0.61 -6.16 12.88
N MET A 81 0.65 -6.09 11.55
CA MET A 81 1.04 -4.84 10.89
C MET A 81 0.04 -3.72 11.13
N ILE A 82 -1.25 -4.06 11.16
CA ILE A 82 -2.29 -3.06 11.43
C ILE A 82 -2.17 -2.53 12.85
N GLN A 83 -1.86 -3.39 13.81
CA GLN A 83 -1.64 -2.95 15.19
C GLN A 83 -0.46 -1.98 15.30
N LYS A 84 0.62 -2.25 14.57
CA LYS A 84 1.78 -1.36 14.55
C LYS A 84 1.45 -0.01 13.93
N ILE A 85 0.64 0.00 12.88
CA ILE A 85 0.19 1.23 12.24
C ILE A 85 -0.63 2.06 13.22
N MET A 86 -1.54 1.42 13.93
CA MET A 86 -2.39 2.10 14.93
C MET A 86 -1.56 2.69 16.07
N GLU A 87 -0.55 1.94 16.53
CA GLU A 87 0.35 2.41 17.58
C GLU A 87 1.12 3.67 17.16
N ARG A 88 1.41 3.79 15.87
CA ARG A 88 2.10 4.96 15.31
C ARG A 88 1.16 6.13 15.04
N GLY A 89 -0.14 5.92 15.17
CA GLY A 89 -1.14 6.96 14.90
C GLY A 89 -1.29 7.29 13.42
N ILE A 90 -0.94 6.38 12.54
CA ILE A 90 -1.13 6.56 11.08
C ILE A 90 -2.56 6.20 10.72
N HIS A 91 -3.18 7.02 9.90
CA HIS A 91 -4.58 6.81 9.51
C HIS A 91 -4.76 6.12 8.16
#